data_f073459545971fce8f24654c6661b370
#
_entry.id   f073459545971fce8f24654c6661b370
#
_cell.length_a   1.000
_cell.length_b   1.000
_cell.length_c   1.000
_cell.angle_alpha   90.00
_cell.angle_beta   90.00
_cell.angle_gamma   90.00
#
_symmetry.space_group_name_H-M   'P 1'
#
loop_
_entity.id
_entity.type
_entity.pdbx_description
1 polymer ?
#
loop_
_entity_poly.entity_id
_entity_poly.type
_entity_poly.pdbx_seq_one_letter_code
_entity_poly.pdbx_strand_id
1 'polypeptide(L)'
;MATCSTDNFVKVWDQDVDGNWNLSSSWKAHSGSVWKVTWAHPDFGQVLATCSFDRTAAIWEEILGESDENGTVLRHWVHRANLVDSVTSVTDVKFGPKSFGFNLATCSADGVLRIYEAPDAMNIAEWPLQHEVSLKLPSSCLTWNPLLSTNPIGMIAVGSDDNSNTTNSKVFICEYNKVSRRWAKTKSVTSVEHPVHDMIFAPNMGRSFYLLAIATNNVRILKLRPIVGAARDFPYTIETAAQFNDHLSTVWRVAWNITGTVLASSGDDGCVRLWKSTVDIWNCVGVLKRDGKLPQPQSKNSQSTAQNNLTRFIKLGQITHPSEVHWH
;
A
#
# COMPACT_ATOMS: atom_id res chain seq x y z
N MET A 1 3.43 -11.77 -9.47
CA MET A 1 3.77 -10.34 -9.21
C MET A 1 3.19 -9.47 -10.32
N ALA A 2 2.69 -8.28 -10.02
CA ALA A 2 2.24 -7.32 -11.05
C ALA A 2 3.10 -6.06 -11.02
N THR A 3 3.36 -5.49 -12.19
CA THR A 3 4.10 -4.23 -12.37
C THR A 3 3.35 -3.31 -13.32
N CYS A 4 3.48 -2.00 -13.12
CA CYS A 4 2.93 -0.99 -14.00
C CYS A 4 4.00 0.03 -14.39
N SER A 5 3.78 0.73 -15.50
CA SER A 5 4.79 1.62 -16.07
C SER A 5 4.16 2.88 -16.70
N THR A 6 5.01 3.87 -16.95
CA THR A 6 4.65 5.10 -17.67
C THR A 6 4.39 4.88 -19.16
N ASP A 7 4.69 3.69 -19.69
CA ASP A 7 4.37 3.27 -21.05
C ASP A 7 2.90 2.83 -21.24
N ASN A 8 2.07 3.00 -20.18
CA ASN A 8 0.64 2.66 -20.11
C ASN A 8 0.37 1.14 -19.99
N PHE A 9 1.41 0.32 -19.82
CA PHE A 9 1.28 -1.13 -19.73
C PHE A 9 1.28 -1.61 -18.27
N VAL A 10 0.56 -2.70 -18.08
CA VAL A 10 0.62 -3.57 -16.90
C VAL A 10 1.20 -4.91 -17.33
N LYS A 11 2.07 -5.47 -16.49
CA LYS A 11 2.68 -6.78 -16.70
C LYS A 11 2.49 -7.64 -15.48
N VAL A 12 2.17 -8.91 -15.70
CA VAL A 12 2.09 -9.93 -14.67
C VAL A 12 3.23 -10.93 -14.88
N TRP A 13 3.85 -11.31 -13.80
CA TRP A 13 5.02 -12.17 -13.76
C TRP A 13 4.75 -13.36 -12.86
N ASP A 14 5.04 -14.55 -13.31
CA ASP A 14 4.98 -15.77 -12.54
C ASP A 14 6.39 -16.24 -12.18
N GLN A 15 6.53 -16.78 -10.97
CA GLN A 15 7.79 -17.35 -10.54
C GLN A 15 7.79 -18.84 -10.83
N ASP A 16 8.82 -19.33 -11.54
CA ASP A 16 9.02 -20.74 -11.80
C ASP A 16 9.58 -21.48 -10.57
N VAL A 17 9.69 -22.80 -10.67
CA VAL A 17 10.21 -23.67 -9.60
C VAL A 17 11.67 -23.40 -9.25
N ASP A 18 12.43 -22.82 -10.16
CA ASP A 18 13.83 -22.42 -10.00
C ASP A 18 13.99 -21.02 -9.40
N GLY A 19 12.87 -20.31 -9.17
CA GLY A 19 12.85 -18.98 -8.59
C GLY A 19 13.01 -17.83 -9.60
N ASN A 20 13.01 -18.11 -10.91
CA ASN A 20 13.09 -17.06 -11.95
C ASN A 20 11.71 -16.48 -12.23
N TRP A 21 11.68 -15.18 -12.52
CA TRP A 21 10.45 -14.47 -12.87
C TRP A 21 10.25 -14.44 -14.37
N ASN A 22 9.17 -15.05 -14.85
CA ASN A 22 8.79 -15.11 -16.25
C ASN A 22 7.58 -14.23 -16.52
N LEU A 23 7.60 -13.49 -17.63
CA LEU A 23 6.48 -12.67 -18.05
C LEU A 23 5.30 -13.57 -18.44
N SER A 24 4.22 -13.51 -17.68
CA SER A 24 3.00 -14.27 -17.92
C SER A 24 2.02 -13.52 -18.81
N SER A 25 1.81 -12.23 -18.55
CA SER A 25 0.88 -11.40 -19.30
C SER A 25 1.34 -9.96 -19.40
N SER A 26 1.00 -9.29 -20.50
CA SER A 26 1.28 -7.86 -20.72
C SER A 26 0.19 -7.24 -21.57
N TRP A 27 -0.40 -6.14 -21.10
CA TRP A 27 -1.42 -5.43 -21.87
C TRP A 27 -1.36 -3.93 -21.63
N LYS A 28 -1.87 -3.15 -22.58
CA LYS A 28 -2.06 -1.71 -22.43
C LYS A 28 -3.32 -1.48 -21.59
N ALA A 29 -3.12 -1.04 -20.33
CA ALA A 29 -4.21 -0.90 -19.38
C ALA A 29 -4.91 0.46 -19.46
N HIS A 30 -4.21 1.50 -19.85
CA HIS A 30 -4.70 2.88 -19.82
C HIS A 30 -4.25 3.67 -21.05
N SER A 31 -4.81 4.87 -21.23
CA SER A 31 -4.38 5.83 -22.24
C SER A 31 -3.25 6.76 -21.75
N GLY A 32 -2.99 6.78 -20.46
CA GLY A 32 -1.92 7.54 -19.79
C GLY A 32 -1.06 6.66 -18.89
N SER A 33 -0.02 7.25 -18.30
CA SER A 33 0.89 6.57 -17.38
C SER A 33 0.16 5.86 -16.26
N VAL A 34 0.49 4.60 -16.01
CA VAL A 34 -0.09 3.82 -14.90
C VAL A 34 0.76 4.06 -13.65
N TRP A 35 0.14 4.65 -12.62
CA TRP A 35 0.82 5.03 -11.40
C TRP A 35 0.95 3.91 -10.38
N LYS A 36 -0.12 3.14 -10.22
CA LYS A 36 -0.19 2.05 -9.24
C LYS A 36 -0.97 0.86 -9.81
N VAL A 37 -0.60 -0.31 -9.31
CA VAL A 37 -1.31 -1.57 -9.48
C VAL A 37 -1.42 -2.24 -8.12
N THR A 38 -2.56 -2.84 -7.83
CA THR A 38 -2.81 -3.53 -6.56
C THR A 38 -3.64 -4.79 -6.79
N TRP A 39 -3.35 -5.83 -6.02
CA TRP A 39 -4.10 -7.08 -6.01
C TRP A 39 -5.29 -6.98 -5.06
N ALA A 40 -6.39 -7.61 -5.42
CA ALA A 40 -7.46 -7.91 -4.48
C ALA A 40 -7.05 -9.02 -3.51
N HIS A 41 -7.80 -9.19 -2.41
CA HIS A 41 -7.60 -10.33 -1.53
C HIS A 41 -7.87 -11.64 -2.31
N PRO A 42 -7.06 -12.70 -2.12
CA PRO A 42 -7.18 -13.96 -2.89
C PRO A 42 -8.57 -14.61 -2.90
N ASP A 43 -9.35 -14.38 -1.84
CA ASP A 43 -10.72 -14.89 -1.76
C ASP A 43 -11.69 -14.29 -2.80
N PHE A 44 -11.33 -13.15 -3.38
CA PHE A 44 -12.09 -12.51 -4.47
C PHE A 44 -11.59 -12.93 -5.86
N GLY A 45 -10.70 -13.94 -5.93
CA GLY A 45 -10.11 -14.40 -7.17
C GLY A 45 -8.88 -13.60 -7.61
N GLN A 46 -8.43 -13.83 -8.82
CA GLN A 46 -7.27 -13.13 -9.41
C GLN A 46 -7.73 -11.79 -10.01
N VAL A 47 -7.84 -10.78 -9.18
CA VAL A 47 -8.32 -9.45 -9.54
C VAL A 47 -7.26 -8.40 -9.26
N LEU A 48 -7.02 -7.52 -10.22
CA LEU A 48 -6.14 -6.35 -10.13
C LEU A 48 -6.95 -5.06 -10.26
N ALA A 49 -6.54 -4.04 -9.53
CA ALA A 49 -6.92 -2.66 -9.80
C ALA A 49 -5.71 -1.84 -10.21
N THR A 50 -5.91 -0.93 -11.14
CA THR A 50 -4.88 0.00 -11.67
C THR A 50 -5.39 1.42 -11.62
N CYS A 51 -4.50 2.40 -11.47
CA CYS A 51 -4.86 3.82 -11.59
C CYS A 51 -3.87 4.57 -12.46
N SER A 52 -4.35 5.65 -13.09
CA SER A 52 -3.60 6.31 -14.15
C SER A 52 -3.72 7.83 -14.14
N PHE A 53 -2.74 8.44 -14.81
CA PHE A 53 -2.76 9.85 -15.19
C PHE A 53 -3.96 10.20 -16.08
N ASP A 54 -4.54 9.23 -16.80
CA ASP A 54 -5.72 9.43 -17.66
C ASP A 54 -7.02 9.70 -16.88
N ARG A 55 -6.94 9.88 -15.56
CA ARG A 55 -8.04 10.19 -14.62
C ARG A 55 -8.96 9.01 -14.32
N THR A 56 -8.55 7.80 -14.66
CA THR A 56 -9.35 6.60 -14.44
C THR A 56 -8.65 5.62 -13.50
N ALA A 57 -9.45 4.77 -12.86
CA ALA A 57 -8.98 3.53 -12.29
C ALA A 57 -9.73 2.38 -12.98
N ALA A 58 -9.06 1.24 -13.19
CA ALA A 58 -9.62 0.12 -13.93
C ALA A 58 -9.48 -1.19 -13.13
N ILE A 59 -10.48 -2.06 -13.28
CA ILE A 59 -10.52 -3.39 -12.66
C ILE A 59 -10.30 -4.44 -13.73
N TRP A 60 -9.42 -5.38 -13.43
CA TRP A 60 -8.98 -6.46 -14.31
C TRP A 60 -9.14 -7.79 -13.61
N GLU A 61 -9.60 -8.80 -14.32
CA GLU A 61 -9.74 -10.16 -13.82
C GLU A 61 -8.99 -11.14 -14.72
N GLU A 62 -8.27 -12.08 -14.12
CA GLU A 62 -7.69 -13.21 -14.85
C GLU A 62 -8.77 -14.27 -15.05
N ILE A 63 -9.03 -14.62 -16.29
CA ILE A 63 -9.93 -15.71 -16.64
C ILE A 63 -9.18 -16.86 -17.31
N LEU A 64 -9.67 -18.06 -17.06
CA LEU A 64 -9.18 -19.27 -17.72
C LEU A 64 -9.89 -19.41 -19.05
N GLY A 65 -9.14 -19.44 -20.14
CA GLY A 65 -9.62 -19.73 -21.49
C GLY A 65 -9.66 -21.23 -21.77
N GLU A 66 -9.94 -21.56 -23.02
CA GLU A 66 -9.83 -22.94 -23.51
C GLU A 66 -8.39 -23.40 -23.49
N SER A 67 -8.18 -24.72 -23.28
CA SER A 67 -6.86 -25.32 -23.34
C SER A 67 -6.35 -25.31 -24.78
N ASP A 68 -5.06 -25.03 -24.96
CA ASP A 68 -4.39 -25.20 -26.25
C ASP A 68 -4.31 -26.67 -26.67
N GLU A 69 -3.76 -26.93 -27.87
CA GLU A 69 -3.57 -28.29 -28.39
C GLU A 69 -2.68 -29.17 -27.52
N ASN A 70 -1.90 -28.59 -26.64
CA ASN A 70 -1.00 -29.25 -25.68
C ASN A 70 -1.66 -29.47 -24.31
N GLY A 71 -2.92 -29.08 -24.11
CA GLY A 71 -3.65 -29.18 -22.85
C GLY A 71 -3.31 -28.08 -21.85
N THR A 72 -2.56 -27.06 -22.24
CA THR A 72 -2.24 -25.92 -21.38
C THR A 72 -3.41 -24.94 -21.37
N VAL A 73 -3.93 -24.66 -20.17
CA VAL A 73 -5.03 -23.68 -20.01
C VAL A 73 -4.50 -22.29 -20.29
N LEU A 74 -5.08 -21.62 -21.28
CA LEU A 74 -4.74 -20.22 -21.59
C LEU A 74 -5.33 -19.31 -20.54
N ARG A 75 -4.48 -18.43 -20.00
CA ARG A 75 -4.87 -17.41 -19.02
C ARG A 75 -4.82 -16.04 -19.71
N HIS A 76 -5.83 -15.23 -19.51
CA HIS A 76 -5.83 -13.87 -20.04
C HIS A 76 -6.55 -12.91 -19.10
N TRP A 77 -6.11 -11.66 -19.13
CA TRP A 77 -6.66 -10.59 -18.32
C TRP A 77 -7.76 -9.86 -19.08
N VAL A 78 -8.92 -9.75 -18.44
CA VAL A 78 -10.10 -9.09 -19.01
C VAL A 78 -10.39 -7.83 -18.23
N HIS A 79 -10.64 -6.75 -18.95
CA HIS A 79 -11.15 -5.51 -18.39
C HIS A 79 -12.58 -5.71 -17.89
N ARG A 80 -12.84 -5.44 -16.61
CA ARG A 80 -14.17 -5.61 -15.99
C ARG A 80 -14.89 -4.30 -15.76
N ALA A 81 -14.21 -3.30 -15.23
CA ALA A 81 -14.83 -2.02 -14.93
C ALA A 81 -13.84 -0.86 -15.10
N ASN A 82 -14.37 0.30 -15.43
CA ASN A 82 -13.63 1.56 -15.50
C ASN A 82 -14.29 2.59 -14.58
N LEU A 83 -13.52 3.11 -13.62
CA LEU A 83 -13.95 4.11 -12.64
C LEU A 83 -13.53 5.48 -13.17
N VAL A 84 -14.50 6.30 -13.55
CA VAL A 84 -14.29 7.56 -14.29
C VAL A 84 -14.70 8.81 -13.49
N ASP A 85 -14.98 8.65 -12.19
CA ASP A 85 -15.51 9.72 -11.35
C ASP A 85 -14.47 10.79 -11.01
N SER A 86 -13.19 10.53 -11.25
CA SER A 86 -12.13 11.49 -10.95
C SER A 86 -12.02 12.58 -12.03
N VAL A 87 -11.94 13.83 -11.59
CA VAL A 87 -11.74 14.98 -12.48
C VAL A 87 -10.28 15.14 -12.89
N THR A 88 -9.36 14.67 -12.06
CA THR A 88 -7.91 14.74 -12.27
C THR A 88 -7.27 13.35 -12.23
N SER A 89 -5.94 13.28 -12.41
CA SER A 89 -5.21 12.01 -12.34
C SER A 89 -5.48 11.26 -11.04
N VAL A 90 -5.74 9.96 -11.14
CA VAL A 90 -5.84 9.06 -10.00
C VAL A 90 -4.44 8.62 -9.59
N THR A 91 -4.02 9.01 -8.39
CA THR A 91 -2.64 8.87 -7.93
C THR A 91 -2.37 7.59 -7.18
N ASP A 92 -3.38 7.04 -6.49
CA ASP A 92 -3.27 5.76 -5.80
C ASP A 92 -4.61 5.02 -5.78
N VAL A 93 -4.52 3.69 -5.69
CA VAL A 93 -5.66 2.76 -5.64
C VAL A 93 -5.33 1.60 -4.72
N LYS A 94 -6.24 1.24 -3.80
CA LYS A 94 -6.07 0.12 -2.87
C LYS A 94 -7.40 -0.57 -2.58
N PHE A 95 -7.38 -1.90 -2.63
CA PHE A 95 -8.50 -2.69 -2.11
C PHE A 95 -8.59 -2.59 -0.59
N GLY A 96 -9.81 -2.59 -0.08
CA GLY A 96 -10.09 -2.60 1.34
C GLY A 96 -9.82 -3.96 1.98
N PRO A 97 -9.73 -4.01 3.33
CA PRO A 97 -9.66 -5.27 4.05
C PRO A 97 -10.88 -6.15 3.74
N LYS A 98 -10.68 -7.45 3.51
CA LYS A 98 -11.73 -8.43 3.20
C LYS A 98 -12.94 -8.37 4.15
N SER A 99 -12.69 -8.16 5.43
CA SER A 99 -13.73 -8.07 6.46
C SER A 99 -14.67 -6.86 6.30
N PHE A 100 -14.33 -5.93 5.43
CA PHE A 100 -15.14 -4.74 5.10
C PHE A 100 -15.98 -4.92 3.82
N GLY A 101 -15.90 -6.07 3.17
CA GLY A 101 -16.52 -6.35 1.87
C GLY A 101 -15.53 -6.15 0.70
N PHE A 102 -16.02 -6.25 -0.51
CA PHE A 102 -15.20 -6.04 -1.70
C PHE A 102 -15.18 -4.56 -2.07
N ASN A 103 -14.40 -3.80 -1.32
CA ASN A 103 -14.28 -2.35 -1.44
C ASN A 103 -12.96 -1.96 -2.08
N LEU A 104 -12.99 -0.85 -2.81
CA LEU A 104 -11.84 -0.20 -3.41
C LEU A 104 -11.83 1.27 -3.03
N ALA A 105 -10.68 1.79 -2.66
CA ALA A 105 -10.48 3.23 -2.48
C ALA A 105 -9.52 3.76 -3.52
N THR A 106 -9.81 4.96 -4.02
CA THR A 106 -8.91 5.74 -4.89
C THR A 106 -8.69 7.11 -4.28
N CYS A 107 -7.52 7.67 -4.47
CA CYS A 107 -7.29 9.10 -4.25
C CYS A 107 -6.75 9.75 -5.53
N SER A 108 -6.95 11.04 -5.65
CA SER A 108 -6.64 11.78 -6.86
C SER A 108 -6.07 13.18 -6.56
N ALA A 109 -5.45 13.78 -7.56
CA ALA A 109 -4.84 15.10 -7.45
C ALA A 109 -5.87 16.23 -7.22
N ASP A 110 -7.18 15.95 -7.38
CA ASP A 110 -8.27 16.87 -6.98
C ASP A 110 -8.49 16.93 -5.45
N GLY A 111 -7.77 16.09 -4.70
CA GLY A 111 -7.88 16.03 -3.25
C GLY A 111 -9.15 15.32 -2.76
N VAL A 112 -9.69 14.42 -3.55
CA VAL A 112 -10.87 13.63 -3.20
C VAL A 112 -10.50 12.15 -3.02
N LEU A 113 -10.87 11.60 -1.87
CA LEU A 113 -10.88 10.18 -1.60
C LEU A 113 -12.24 9.62 -2.04
N ARG A 114 -12.24 8.62 -2.94
CA ARG A 114 -13.44 7.94 -3.42
C ARG A 114 -13.42 6.49 -2.99
N ILE A 115 -14.58 5.99 -2.59
CA ILE A 115 -14.75 4.62 -2.11
C ILE A 115 -15.85 3.96 -2.91
N TYR A 116 -15.50 2.84 -3.54
CA TYR A 116 -16.36 2.01 -4.37
C TYR A 116 -16.58 0.67 -3.67
N GLU A 117 -17.70 0.05 -3.94
CA GLU A 117 -18.01 -1.29 -3.44
C GLU A 117 -18.64 -2.12 -4.55
N ALA A 118 -18.08 -3.30 -4.81
CA ALA A 118 -18.73 -4.27 -5.67
C ALA A 118 -19.89 -4.93 -4.92
N PRO A 119 -21.13 -4.78 -5.40
CA PRO A 119 -22.30 -5.34 -4.71
C PRO A 119 -22.30 -6.87 -4.73
N ASP A 120 -21.67 -7.47 -5.72
CA ASP A 120 -21.52 -8.91 -5.85
C ASP A 120 -20.07 -9.27 -6.20
N ALA A 121 -19.43 -10.05 -5.35
CA ALA A 121 -18.06 -10.52 -5.57
C ALA A 121 -17.94 -11.48 -6.78
N MET A 122 -19.04 -12.07 -7.23
CA MET A 122 -19.09 -12.91 -8.44
C MET A 122 -19.30 -12.11 -9.73
N ASN A 123 -19.82 -10.89 -9.62
CA ASN A 123 -20.01 -9.97 -10.74
C ASN A 123 -19.27 -8.66 -10.50
N ILE A 124 -18.00 -8.63 -10.83
CA ILE A 124 -17.10 -7.49 -10.64
C ILE A 124 -17.15 -6.47 -11.80
N ALA A 125 -18.18 -6.50 -12.62
CA ALA A 125 -18.39 -5.53 -13.69
C ALA A 125 -18.95 -4.19 -13.17
N GLU A 126 -19.53 -4.17 -11.97
CA GLU A 126 -20.17 -3.00 -11.39
C GLU A 126 -19.47 -2.56 -10.09
N TRP A 127 -19.04 -1.31 -10.08
CA TRP A 127 -18.39 -0.66 -8.94
C TRP A 127 -19.03 0.71 -8.67
N PRO A 128 -20.24 0.76 -8.11
CA PRO A 128 -20.87 2.02 -7.79
C PRO A 128 -20.06 2.80 -6.77
N LEU A 129 -19.92 4.10 -7.02
CA LEU A 129 -19.32 5.05 -6.08
C LEU A 129 -20.23 5.15 -4.85
N GLN A 130 -19.71 4.76 -3.69
CA GLN A 130 -20.46 4.81 -2.43
C GLN A 130 -20.24 6.10 -1.68
N HIS A 131 -18.99 6.57 -1.63
CA HIS A 131 -18.62 7.73 -0.83
C HIS A 131 -17.52 8.56 -1.48
N GLU A 132 -17.62 9.88 -1.28
CA GLU A 132 -16.57 10.85 -1.58
C GLU A 132 -16.22 11.66 -0.32
N VAL A 133 -14.93 11.86 -0.08
CA VAL A 133 -14.42 12.68 1.01
C VAL A 133 -13.43 13.70 0.46
N SER A 134 -13.78 14.99 0.50
CA SER A 134 -12.88 16.06 0.09
C SER A 134 -11.87 16.39 1.18
N LEU A 135 -10.59 16.29 0.84
CA LEU A 135 -9.46 16.57 1.74
C LEU A 135 -8.91 17.98 1.55
N LYS A 136 -9.28 18.64 0.45
CA LYS A 136 -8.88 20.01 0.05
C LYS A 136 -7.39 20.20 -0.29
N LEU A 137 -6.64 19.11 -0.39
CA LEU A 137 -5.25 19.08 -0.82
C LEU A 137 -5.05 17.94 -1.82
N PRO A 138 -4.22 18.11 -2.85
CA PRO A 138 -3.85 17.05 -3.76
C PRO A 138 -3.42 15.80 -2.97
N SER A 139 -3.94 14.65 -3.33
CA SER A 139 -3.62 13.39 -2.64
C SER A 139 -2.64 12.59 -3.48
N SER A 140 -1.61 12.00 -2.85
CA SER A 140 -0.54 11.25 -3.51
C SER A 140 -0.61 9.75 -3.24
N CYS A 141 -1.07 9.36 -2.05
CA CYS A 141 -1.11 7.98 -1.61
C CYS A 141 -2.22 7.75 -0.58
N LEU A 142 -2.65 6.51 -0.48
CA LEU A 142 -3.63 6.09 0.53
C LEU A 142 -3.28 4.72 1.12
N THR A 143 -3.79 4.43 2.29
CA THR A 143 -3.67 3.09 2.90
C THR A 143 -4.85 2.79 3.81
N TRP A 144 -5.37 1.56 3.70
CA TRP A 144 -6.38 1.04 4.61
C TRP A 144 -5.75 0.58 5.91
N ASN A 145 -6.44 0.84 7.02
CA ASN A 145 -6.08 0.26 8.29
C ASN A 145 -6.49 -1.23 8.34
N PRO A 146 -5.58 -2.15 8.70
CA PRO A 146 -5.98 -3.51 9.00
C PRO A 146 -6.89 -3.51 10.23
N LEU A 147 -8.13 -3.98 10.06
CA LEU A 147 -9.13 -3.96 11.12
C LEU A 147 -8.70 -4.82 12.32
N LEU A 148 -8.84 -4.26 13.52
CA LEU A 148 -8.79 -5.04 14.76
C LEU A 148 -10.14 -5.70 14.99
N SER A 149 -10.12 -6.98 15.39
CA SER A 149 -11.34 -7.71 15.80
C SER A 149 -12.09 -7.01 16.94
N THR A 150 -11.38 -6.28 17.78
CA THR A 150 -11.91 -5.55 18.94
C THR A 150 -12.53 -4.19 18.60
N ASN A 151 -12.20 -3.59 17.47
CA ASN A 151 -12.74 -2.31 17.03
C ASN A 151 -12.81 -2.24 15.49
N PRO A 152 -13.90 -2.75 14.88
CA PRO A 152 -14.05 -2.83 13.44
C PRO A 152 -14.53 -1.49 12.82
N ILE A 153 -13.88 -0.38 13.15
CA ILE A 153 -14.13 0.90 12.48
C ILE A 153 -13.21 0.96 11.26
N GLY A 154 -13.80 1.06 10.07
CA GLY A 154 -13.04 1.29 8.85
C GLY A 154 -12.26 2.61 8.93
N MET A 155 -10.96 2.56 8.66
CA MET A 155 -10.08 3.73 8.68
C MET A 155 -9.18 3.73 7.44
N ILE A 156 -9.03 4.89 6.81
CA ILE A 156 -8.13 5.13 5.69
C ILE A 156 -7.25 6.32 6.05
N ALA A 157 -5.94 6.17 5.88
CA ALA A 157 -5.03 7.30 5.90
C ALA A 157 -4.74 7.74 4.46
N VAL A 158 -4.72 9.05 4.22
CA VAL A 158 -4.43 9.65 2.91
C VAL A 158 -3.32 10.67 3.07
N GLY A 159 -2.30 10.61 2.21
CA GLY A 159 -1.18 11.52 2.15
C GLY A 159 -1.28 12.51 1.01
N SER A 160 -0.62 13.64 1.19
CA SER A 160 -0.50 14.70 0.19
C SER A 160 0.97 14.99 -0.09
N ASP A 161 1.34 15.09 -1.37
CA ASP A 161 2.67 15.52 -1.83
C ASP A 161 2.72 17.03 -2.13
N ASP A 162 1.69 17.77 -1.76
CA ASP A 162 1.64 19.21 -1.93
C ASP A 162 2.79 19.90 -1.20
N ASN A 163 3.57 20.70 -1.94
CA ASN A 163 4.71 21.46 -1.44
C ASN A 163 4.31 22.85 -0.88
N SER A 164 3.03 23.22 -0.97
CA SER A 164 2.59 24.51 -0.44
C SER A 164 2.62 24.52 1.09
N ASN A 165 3.04 25.64 1.66
CA ASN A 165 3.02 25.85 3.12
C ASN A 165 1.63 26.29 3.62
N THR A 166 0.57 26.06 2.84
CA THR A 166 -0.80 26.48 3.17
C THR A 166 -1.41 25.69 4.33
N THR A 167 -0.90 24.50 4.60
CA THR A 167 -1.38 23.65 5.68
C THR A 167 -0.23 22.99 6.44
N ASN A 168 -0.37 22.92 7.77
CA ASN A 168 0.60 22.27 8.66
C ASN A 168 0.42 20.73 8.73
N SER A 169 -0.36 20.15 7.83
CA SER A 169 -0.62 18.71 7.85
C SER A 169 -0.73 18.17 6.44
N LYS A 170 0.04 17.15 6.13
CA LYS A 170 0.04 16.45 4.84
C LYS A 170 -0.52 15.03 4.95
N VAL A 171 -0.99 14.62 6.13
CA VAL A 171 -1.62 13.32 6.37
C VAL A 171 -2.99 13.51 7.01
N PHE A 172 -3.99 12.86 6.43
CA PHE A 172 -5.37 12.89 6.88
C PHE A 172 -5.85 11.48 7.21
N ILE A 173 -6.63 11.35 8.27
CA ILE A 173 -7.30 10.11 8.63
C ILE A 173 -8.78 10.29 8.39
N CYS A 174 -9.36 9.36 7.63
CA CYS A 174 -10.77 9.24 7.36
C CYS A 174 -11.31 7.99 8.04
N GLU A 175 -12.46 8.09 8.69
CA GLU A 175 -13.10 6.98 9.37
C GLU A 175 -14.55 6.79 8.89
N TYR A 176 -14.99 5.54 8.92
CA TYR A 176 -16.37 5.19 8.63
C TYR A 176 -17.22 5.33 9.90
N ASN A 177 -18.16 6.25 9.88
CA ASN A 177 -19.12 6.43 10.96
C ASN A 177 -20.32 5.50 10.74
N LYS A 178 -20.48 4.50 11.62
CA LYS A 178 -21.56 3.49 11.54
C LYS A 178 -22.95 4.07 11.74
N VAL A 179 -23.06 5.17 12.49
CA VAL A 179 -24.36 5.81 12.79
C VAL A 179 -24.88 6.57 11.57
N SER A 180 -24.02 7.43 11.00
CA SER A 180 -24.35 8.20 9.79
C SER A 180 -24.17 7.40 8.50
N ARG A 181 -23.53 6.21 8.55
CA ARG A 181 -23.16 5.37 7.40
C ARG A 181 -22.37 6.15 6.35
N ARG A 182 -21.43 7.00 6.79
CA ARG A 182 -20.61 7.83 5.91
C ARG A 182 -19.16 7.83 6.33
N TRP A 183 -18.30 7.97 5.34
CA TRP A 183 -16.90 8.26 5.55
C TRP A 183 -16.71 9.74 5.76
N ALA A 184 -15.86 10.13 6.70
CA ALA A 184 -15.53 11.50 6.99
C ALA A 184 -14.07 11.66 7.39
N LYS A 185 -13.46 12.81 7.05
CA LYS A 185 -12.16 13.19 7.58
C LYS A 185 -12.30 13.51 9.06
N THR A 186 -11.69 12.69 9.92
CA THR A 186 -11.78 12.82 11.38
C THR A 186 -10.54 13.48 11.98
N LYS A 187 -9.36 13.31 11.37
CA LYS A 187 -8.11 13.83 11.92
C LYS A 187 -7.15 14.31 10.84
N SER A 188 -6.50 15.45 11.09
CA SER A 188 -5.30 15.89 10.39
C SER A 188 -4.09 15.66 11.29
N VAL A 189 -3.05 15.02 10.75
CA VAL A 189 -1.83 14.66 11.51
C VAL A 189 -0.82 15.79 11.37
N THR A 190 -0.81 16.70 12.33
CA THR A 190 0.01 17.93 12.29
C THR A 190 1.51 17.69 12.49
N SER A 191 1.93 16.48 12.86
CA SER A 191 3.35 16.14 13.00
C SER A 191 4.05 15.86 11.66
N VAL A 192 3.32 15.80 10.54
CA VAL A 192 3.85 15.52 9.21
C VAL A 192 3.59 16.75 8.32
N GLU A 193 4.63 17.55 8.12
CA GLU A 193 4.57 18.81 7.37
C GLU A 193 5.17 18.70 5.96
N HIS A 194 6.02 17.70 5.73
CA HIS A 194 6.68 17.47 4.46
C HIS A 194 5.79 16.67 3.49
N PRO A 195 5.99 16.82 2.16
CA PRO A 195 5.31 16.03 1.16
C PRO A 195 5.40 14.54 1.42
N VAL A 196 4.27 13.85 1.29
CA VAL A 196 4.16 12.42 1.52
C VAL A 196 4.11 11.70 0.19
N HIS A 197 5.05 10.78 -0.02
CA HIS A 197 5.18 10.03 -1.27
C HIS A 197 4.57 8.63 -1.19
N ASP A 198 4.57 8.04 0.01
CA ASP A 198 3.96 6.74 0.24
C ASP A 198 3.59 6.55 1.71
N MET A 199 2.58 5.74 1.98
CA MET A 199 2.16 5.38 3.34
C MET A 199 1.61 3.95 3.37
N ILE A 200 1.85 3.27 4.48
CA ILE A 200 1.29 1.95 4.70
C ILE A 200 1.07 1.66 6.18
N PHE A 201 -0.13 1.16 6.52
CA PHE A 201 -0.37 0.58 7.83
C PHE A 201 0.33 -0.78 7.96
N ALA A 202 0.93 -1.04 9.11
CA ALA A 202 1.47 -2.36 9.40
C ALA A 202 0.35 -3.39 9.54
N PRO A 203 0.52 -4.61 9.00
CA PRO A 203 -0.36 -5.73 9.33
C PRO A 203 -0.46 -5.90 10.85
N ASN A 204 -1.66 -6.14 11.36
CA ASN A 204 -1.88 -6.23 12.80
C ASN A 204 -1.99 -7.69 13.25
N MET A 205 -0.90 -8.20 13.82
CA MET A 205 -0.80 -9.55 14.37
C MET A 205 -1.00 -9.55 15.90
N GLY A 206 -2.17 -9.04 16.35
CA GLY A 206 -2.54 -9.07 17.77
C GLY A 206 -2.01 -7.89 18.61
N ARG A 207 -1.51 -6.83 17.99
CA ARG A 207 -1.14 -5.59 18.72
C ARG A 207 -2.39 -4.81 19.10
N SER A 208 -2.35 -4.16 20.28
CA SER A 208 -3.41 -3.27 20.75
C SER A 208 -3.35 -1.84 20.18
N PHE A 209 -2.45 -1.59 19.22
CA PHE A 209 -2.23 -0.32 18.56
C PHE A 209 -1.92 -0.52 17.08
N TYR A 210 -2.11 0.51 16.28
CA TYR A 210 -1.73 0.51 14.87
C TYR A 210 -0.38 1.20 14.67
N LEU A 211 0.37 0.76 13.67
CA LEU A 211 1.57 1.44 13.18
C LEU A 211 1.32 1.91 11.75
N LEU A 212 1.63 3.17 11.49
CA LEU A 212 1.56 3.78 10.16
C LEU A 212 2.97 4.24 9.78
N ALA A 213 3.54 3.63 8.75
CA ALA A 213 4.79 4.09 8.16
C ALA A 213 4.51 5.14 7.08
N ILE A 214 5.35 6.17 7.01
CA ILE A 214 5.20 7.31 6.12
C ILE A 214 6.56 7.60 5.48
N ALA A 215 6.57 7.72 4.15
CA ALA A 215 7.71 8.13 3.35
C ALA A 215 7.59 9.61 2.97
N THR A 216 8.59 10.39 3.38
CA THR A 216 8.75 11.81 3.04
C THR A 216 10.21 12.07 2.64
N ASN A 217 10.82 13.19 3.02
CA ASN A 217 12.27 13.37 3.06
C ASN A 217 12.97 12.52 4.14
N ASN A 218 12.18 11.83 4.95
CA ASN A 218 12.62 10.88 5.96
C ASN A 218 11.59 9.74 6.07
N VAL A 219 11.89 8.72 6.87
CA VAL A 219 10.93 7.67 7.22
C VAL A 219 10.39 7.95 8.60
N ARG A 220 9.06 7.98 8.75
CA ARG A 220 8.39 8.10 10.05
C ARG A 220 7.51 6.90 10.31
N ILE A 221 7.46 6.52 11.58
CA ILE A 221 6.51 5.51 12.06
C ILE A 221 5.66 6.16 13.14
N LEU A 222 4.37 6.25 12.87
CA LEU A 222 3.37 6.73 13.83
C LEU A 222 2.71 5.54 14.51
N LYS A 223 2.47 5.68 15.81
CA LYS A 223 1.75 4.72 16.64
C LYS A 223 0.39 5.32 17.02
N LEU A 224 -0.68 4.66 16.64
CA LEU A 224 -2.04 5.03 16.94
C LEU A 224 -2.57 4.11 18.04
N ARG A 225 -2.80 4.63 19.23
CA ARG A 225 -3.33 3.88 20.38
C ARG A 225 -4.79 4.22 20.60
N PRO A 226 -5.69 3.22 20.65
CA PRO A 226 -7.08 3.45 21.05
C PRO A 226 -7.16 4.02 22.46
N ILE A 227 -8.04 5.00 22.65
CA ILE A 227 -8.35 5.58 23.97
C ILE A 227 -9.59 4.85 24.50
N VAL A 228 -9.43 4.08 25.57
CA VAL A 228 -10.51 3.34 26.19
C VAL A 228 -11.55 4.31 26.79
N GLY A 229 -12.84 4.12 26.45
CA GLY A 229 -13.94 4.93 26.98
C GLY A 229 -14.08 6.33 26.38
N ALA A 230 -13.36 6.64 25.30
CA ALA A 230 -13.50 7.93 24.65
C ALA A 230 -14.78 8.01 23.79
N ALA A 231 -15.71 8.83 24.22
CA ALA A 231 -16.85 9.32 23.39
C ALA A 231 -16.37 10.53 22.57
N ARG A 232 -15.38 10.34 21.68
CA ARG A 232 -14.77 11.41 20.86
C ARG A 232 -14.89 11.07 19.39
N ASP A 233 -14.87 12.09 18.56
CA ASP A 233 -14.89 11.95 17.08
C ASP A 233 -13.66 11.20 16.53
N PHE A 234 -12.55 11.18 17.26
CA PHE A 234 -11.36 10.42 16.94
C PHE A 234 -10.81 9.73 18.22
N PRO A 235 -11.04 8.41 18.38
CA PRO A 235 -10.76 7.69 19.63
C PRO A 235 -9.31 7.17 19.72
N TYR A 236 -8.33 7.87 19.13
CA TYR A 236 -6.92 7.44 19.15
C TYR A 236 -5.99 8.57 19.60
N THR A 237 -4.94 8.21 20.31
CA THR A 237 -3.73 9.04 20.44
C THR A 237 -2.77 8.72 19.30
N ILE A 238 -2.11 9.73 18.75
CA ILE A 238 -1.09 9.59 17.72
C ILE A 238 0.26 10.03 18.31
N GLU A 239 1.22 9.12 18.28
CA GLU A 239 2.58 9.32 18.78
C GLU A 239 3.59 8.98 17.69
N THR A 240 4.69 9.70 17.58
CA THR A 240 5.81 9.31 16.74
C THR A 240 6.60 8.21 17.43
N ALA A 241 6.52 6.98 16.92
CA ALA A 241 7.26 5.85 17.43
C ALA A 241 8.73 5.85 16.99
N ALA A 242 8.99 6.31 15.76
CA ALA A 242 10.35 6.46 15.23
C ALA A 242 10.40 7.44 14.07
N GLN A 243 11.60 8.01 13.85
CA GLN A 243 11.92 8.83 12.69
C GLN A 243 13.36 8.57 12.27
N PHE A 244 13.58 8.35 10.96
CA PHE A 244 14.89 8.01 10.40
C PHE A 244 15.24 8.95 9.27
N ASN A 245 16.42 9.56 9.34
CA ASN A 245 16.95 10.45 8.30
C ASN A 245 18.10 9.82 7.51
N ASP A 246 18.32 8.51 7.65
CA ASP A 246 19.50 7.81 7.12
C ASP A 246 19.57 7.79 5.58
N HIS A 247 18.46 7.96 4.87
CA HIS A 247 18.46 8.11 3.42
C HIS A 247 19.09 9.41 2.95
N LEU A 248 19.01 10.49 3.78
CA LEU A 248 19.48 11.85 3.45
C LEU A 248 18.99 12.35 2.07
N SER A 249 17.91 11.81 1.60
CA SER A 249 17.26 12.06 0.31
C SER A 249 15.79 11.72 0.39
N THR A 250 15.03 12.02 -0.67
CA THR A 250 13.60 11.68 -0.76
C THR A 250 13.39 10.17 -0.63
N VAL A 251 12.46 9.78 0.23
CA VAL A 251 12.01 8.39 0.37
C VAL A 251 10.73 8.20 -0.43
N TRP A 252 10.74 7.28 -1.37
CA TRP A 252 9.63 7.08 -2.32
C TRP A 252 8.68 5.97 -1.94
N ARG A 253 9.16 4.90 -1.27
CA ARG A 253 8.33 3.74 -0.95
C ARG A 253 8.63 3.21 0.44
N VAL A 254 7.60 2.73 1.09
CA VAL A 254 7.65 2.00 2.36
C VAL A 254 6.77 0.76 2.28
N ALA A 255 7.26 -0.35 2.83
CA ALA A 255 6.54 -1.61 2.85
C ALA A 255 6.81 -2.39 4.14
N TRP A 256 5.77 -2.98 4.72
CA TRP A 256 5.91 -3.88 5.87
C TRP A 256 6.05 -5.34 5.41
N ASN A 257 6.76 -6.12 6.20
CA ASN A 257 6.63 -7.56 6.09
C ASN A 257 5.24 -8.05 6.57
N ILE A 258 4.87 -9.27 6.23
CA ILE A 258 3.55 -9.86 6.56
C ILE A 258 3.22 -9.85 8.05
N THR A 259 4.21 -9.85 8.94
CA THR A 259 4.03 -9.80 10.39
C THR A 259 4.01 -8.37 10.95
N GLY A 260 4.26 -7.35 10.11
CA GLY A 260 4.34 -5.95 10.54
C GLY A 260 5.47 -5.66 11.54
N THR A 261 6.53 -6.47 11.55
CA THR A 261 7.67 -6.34 12.49
C THR A 261 8.91 -5.73 11.86
N VAL A 262 8.99 -5.76 10.53
CA VAL A 262 10.09 -5.17 9.75
C VAL A 262 9.50 -4.25 8.70
N LEU A 263 10.03 -3.03 8.62
CA LEU A 263 9.71 -2.05 7.60
C LEU A 263 10.86 -1.98 6.61
N ALA A 264 10.55 -1.98 5.32
CA ALA A 264 11.48 -1.63 4.26
C ALA A 264 11.19 -0.20 3.78
N SER A 265 12.23 0.56 3.43
CA SER A 265 12.11 1.88 2.80
C SER A 265 13.09 2.00 1.65
N SER A 266 12.69 2.70 0.57
CA SER A 266 13.55 2.98 -0.58
C SER A 266 13.47 4.45 -0.98
N GLY A 267 14.61 5.02 -1.40
CA GLY A 267 14.72 6.43 -1.73
C GLY A 267 15.68 6.72 -2.88
N ASP A 268 15.89 8.01 -3.15
CA ASP A 268 16.80 8.50 -4.21
C ASP A 268 18.27 8.15 -3.96
N ASP A 269 18.65 7.77 -2.73
CA ASP A 269 19.99 7.28 -2.42
C ASP A 269 20.31 5.91 -3.07
N GLY A 270 19.35 5.33 -3.81
CA GLY A 270 19.48 4.03 -4.46
C GLY A 270 19.59 2.85 -3.49
N CYS A 271 19.21 3.05 -2.23
CA CYS A 271 19.27 2.04 -1.19
C CYS A 271 17.86 1.59 -0.78
N VAL A 272 17.74 0.31 -0.40
CA VAL A 272 16.62 -0.19 0.37
C VAL A 272 17.12 -0.47 1.79
N ARG A 273 16.48 0.16 2.79
CA ARG A 273 16.83 0.01 4.20
C ARG A 273 15.76 -0.80 4.91
N LEU A 274 16.20 -1.65 5.84
CA LEU A 274 15.33 -2.48 6.66
C LEU A 274 15.38 -2.03 8.10
N TRP A 275 14.21 -1.77 8.67
CA TRP A 275 14.03 -1.26 10.02
C TRP A 275 13.28 -2.28 10.87
N LYS A 276 13.79 -2.56 12.06
CA LYS A 276 13.16 -3.51 12.98
C LYS A 276 13.09 -2.91 14.38
N SER A 277 11.96 -3.13 15.05
CA SER A 277 11.79 -2.77 16.45
C SER A 277 12.25 -3.90 17.36
N THR A 278 13.02 -3.54 18.38
CA THR A 278 13.37 -4.40 19.50
C THR A 278 13.06 -3.63 20.78
N VAL A 279 12.05 -4.07 21.56
CA VAL A 279 11.61 -3.42 22.80
C VAL A 279 11.36 -1.91 22.60
N ASP A 280 10.49 -1.58 21.62
CA ASP A 280 10.14 -0.20 21.22
C ASP A 280 11.32 0.66 20.68
N ILE A 281 12.52 0.12 20.55
CA ILE A 281 13.66 0.79 19.92
C ILE A 281 13.77 0.31 18.47
N TRP A 282 13.72 1.23 17.54
CA TRP A 282 13.85 0.96 16.11
C TRP A 282 15.28 1.10 15.63
N ASN A 283 15.79 0.11 14.91
CA ASN A 283 17.14 0.11 14.37
C ASN A 283 17.16 -0.28 12.90
N CYS A 284 18.09 0.28 12.14
CA CYS A 284 18.40 -0.21 10.79
C CYS A 284 19.14 -1.56 10.91
N VAL A 285 18.51 -2.62 10.43
CA VAL A 285 19.06 -3.99 10.50
C VAL A 285 19.67 -4.45 9.19
N GLY A 286 19.50 -3.70 8.11
CA GLY A 286 20.08 -4.03 6.81
C GLY A 286 19.94 -2.88 5.83
N VAL A 287 20.90 -2.82 4.89
CA VAL A 287 20.88 -1.89 3.76
C VAL A 287 21.23 -2.67 2.52
N LEU A 288 20.38 -2.62 1.50
CA LEU A 288 20.59 -3.21 0.19
C LEU A 288 20.87 -2.06 -0.78
N LYS A 289 21.97 -2.16 -1.55
CA LYS A 289 22.31 -1.21 -2.61
C LYS A 289 21.97 -1.77 -3.97
N ARG A 290 21.79 -0.91 -4.96
CA ARG A 290 21.48 -1.26 -6.35
C ARG A 290 22.51 -2.22 -6.98
N ASP A 291 23.77 -2.19 -6.55
CA ASP A 291 24.85 -3.06 -7.02
C ASP A 291 24.88 -4.45 -6.32
N GLY A 292 23.90 -4.74 -5.46
CA GLY A 292 23.80 -5.99 -4.73
C GLY A 292 24.88 -6.17 -3.65
N LYS A 293 25.76 -5.19 -3.46
CA LYS A 293 26.79 -5.26 -2.41
C LYS A 293 26.18 -4.85 -1.08
N LEU A 294 26.26 -5.76 -0.11
CA LEU A 294 26.00 -5.41 1.29
C LEU A 294 27.05 -4.39 1.76
N PRO A 295 26.65 -3.29 2.41
CA PRO A 295 27.61 -2.40 3.04
C PRO A 295 28.42 -3.21 4.06
N GLN A 296 29.74 -3.05 4.05
CA GLN A 296 30.60 -3.63 5.08
C GLN A 296 30.14 -3.10 6.44
N PRO A 297 29.97 -3.94 7.46
CA PRO A 297 29.54 -3.47 8.77
C PRO A 297 30.62 -2.54 9.33
N GLN A 298 30.24 -1.30 9.58
CA GLN A 298 31.05 -0.46 10.46
C GLN A 298 31.10 -1.13 11.83
N SER A 299 32.29 -1.46 12.26
CA SER A 299 32.60 -2.22 13.47
C SER A 299 31.91 -1.66 14.72
N LYS A 300 30.82 -2.28 15.14
CA LYS A 300 30.34 -2.35 16.53
C LYS A 300 29.55 -3.64 16.72
N ASN A 301 30.16 -4.59 17.39
CA ASN A 301 29.67 -5.79 18.05
C ASN A 301 28.16 -6.13 17.93
N SER A 302 27.69 -6.61 16.75
CA SER A 302 26.39 -7.31 16.61
C SER A 302 26.33 -8.12 15.31
N GLN A 303 27.40 -8.87 15.00
CA GLN A 303 27.61 -9.48 13.67
C GLN A 303 26.82 -10.74 13.35
N SER A 304 26.17 -11.43 14.29
CA SER A 304 25.56 -12.72 13.97
C SER A 304 24.07 -12.68 13.62
N THR A 305 23.34 -11.65 14.05
CA THR A 305 21.88 -11.61 13.93
C THR A 305 21.42 -10.95 12.61
N ALA A 306 22.19 -10.01 12.09
CA ALA A 306 21.82 -9.26 10.89
C ALA A 306 21.95 -10.08 9.59
N GLN A 307 23.03 -10.86 9.45
CA GLN A 307 23.26 -11.71 8.27
C GLN A 307 22.21 -12.81 8.15
N ASN A 308 21.83 -13.46 9.27
CA ASN A 308 20.81 -14.49 9.27
C ASN A 308 19.41 -13.94 8.93
N ASN A 309 19.12 -12.70 9.33
CA ASN A 309 17.84 -12.06 9.02
C ASN A 309 17.76 -11.61 7.55
N LEU A 310 18.87 -11.12 6.96
CA LEU A 310 18.91 -10.72 5.54
C LEU A 310 18.76 -11.93 4.61
N THR A 311 19.48 -13.02 4.90
CA THR A 311 19.38 -14.28 4.12
C THR A 311 17.98 -14.89 4.23
N ARG A 312 17.32 -14.72 5.37
CA ARG A 312 15.95 -15.15 5.57
C ARG A 312 14.94 -14.26 4.82
N PHE A 313 15.20 -12.95 4.71
CA PHE A 313 14.39 -12.00 3.94
C PHE A 313 14.50 -12.25 2.42
N ILE A 314 15.71 -12.49 1.93
CA ILE A 314 15.96 -12.85 0.52
C ILE A 314 15.35 -14.23 0.23
N LYS A 315 15.45 -15.20 1.15
CA LYS A 315 14.82 -16.51 1.01
C LYS A 315 13.28 -16.45 1.15
N LEU A 316 12.72 -15.57 1.97
CA LEU A 316 11.27 -15.39 2.07
C LEU A 316 10.67 -14.70 0.82
N GLY A 317 11.43 -13.88 0.13
CA GLY A 317 11.08 -13.38 -1.21
C GLY A 317 11.21 -14.48 -2.30
N GLN A 318 11.89 -15.58 -2.02
CA GLN A 318 12.04 -16.72 -2.93
C GLN A 318 11.15 -17.92 -2.61
N ILE A 319 10.54 -17.99 -1.42
CA ILE A 319 9.74 -19.12 -0.99
C ILE A 319 8.34 -18.64 -0.65
N THR A 320 7.55 -18.40 -1.69
CA THR A 320 6.11 -18.39 -1.49
C THR A 320 5.42 -18.70 -2.81
N HIS A 321 4.68 -19.79 -2.78
CA HIS A 321 3.60 -20.06 -3.71
C HIS A 321 2.81 -18.76 -3.97
N PRO A 322 2.31 -18.51 -5.20
CA PRO A 322 1.58 -17.28 -5.56
C PRO A 322 0.36 -16.96 -4.68
N SER A 323 -0.03 -17.91 -3.82
CA SER A 323 -1.16 -17.78 -2.88
C SER A 323 -0.82 -17.11 -1.55
N GLU A 324 0.45 -16.86 -1.20
CA GLU A 324 0.79 -16.45 0.18
C GLU A 324 1.62 -15.17 0.34
N VAL A 325 2.18 -14.56 -0.72
CA VAL A 325 2.94 -13.30 -0.56
C VAL A 325 2.64 -12.31 -1.68
N HIS A 326 1.87 -11.32 -1.33
CA HIS A 326 1.64 -10.14 -2.14
C HIS A 326 2.52 -9.00 -1.62
N TRP A 327 3.60 -8.69 -2.33
CA TRP A 327 4.31 -7.43 -2.19
C TRP A 327 3.64 -6.40 -3.12
N HIS A 328 3.09 -5.40 -2.53
CA HIS A 328 2.57 -4.23 -3.26
C HIS A 328 3.70 -3.28 -3.62
#